data_48635fd13754f648433533d9d1601fa7
#
_entry.id   48635fd13754f648433533d9d1601fa7
#
_cell.length_a   1.000
_cell.length_b   1.000
_cell.length_c   1.000
_cell.angle_alpha   90.00
_cell.angle_beta   90.00
_cell.angle_gamma   90.00
#
_symmetry.space_group_name_H-M   'P 1'
#
loop_
_entity.id
_entity.type
_entity.pdbx_description
1 polymer ?
#
loop_
_entity_poly.entity_id
_entity_poly.type
_entity_poly.pdbx_seq_one_letter_code
_entity_poly.pdbx_strand_id
1 'polypeptide(L)'
;EDVISDELKKKMSDDLKRLDITSTIENAKSIVETVCDNYHNIFDTIDIRNSNDYLFKHSIMVAEFSIAIGIKLNLNQRELVNLATSALLHDIGKLCINKELLDKIKLSDKELMYQEKLHPIYAYSLLSKVPEITATTKTAILFHHRNEDGTGFPENIKVPDHIFYKILHVADTYDNLISSKNGMNPSDALE
;
A
#
# COMPACT_ATOMS: atom_id res chain seq x y z
N GLU A 1 8.62 -7.23 19.75
CA GLU A 1 7.68 -8.24 19.17
C GLU A 1 6.84 -7.54 18.10
N ASP A 2 6.68 -8.16 16.94
CA ASP A 2 5.86 -7.63 15.85
C ASP A 2 4.40 -7.45 16.30
N VAL A 3 3.79 -6.33 15.96
CA VAL A 3 2.38 -6.04 16.30
C VAL A 3 1.44 -7.02 15.59
N ILE A 4 1.76 -7.40 14.35
CA ILE A 4 1.01 -8.40 13.59
C ILE A 4 1.76 -9.74 13.61
N SER A 5 1.06 -10.82 14.00
CA SER A 5 1.64 -12.17 14.07
C SER A 5 2.10 -12.66 12.68
N ASP A 6 3.16 -13.48 12.65
CA ASP A 6 3.67 -14.07 11.40
C ASP A 6 2.63 -14.93 10.68
N GLU A 7 1.73 -15.58 11.43
CA GLU A 7 0.64 -16.36 10.86
C GLU A 7 -0.35 -15.47 10.10
N LEU A 8 -0.73 -14.33 10.68
CA LEU A 8 -1.61 -13.37 10.02
C LEU A 8 -0.93 -12.75 8.80
N LYS A 9 0.35 -12.39 8.89
CA LYS A 9 1.14 -11.88 7.75
C LYS A 9 1.19 -12.87 6.61
N LYS A 10 1.42 -14.16 6.91
CA LYS A 10 1.44 -15.23 5.90
C LYS A 10 0.09 -15.42 5.25
N LYS A 11 -1.00 -15.49 6.03
CA LYS A 11 -2.37 -15.60 5.52
C LYS A 11 -2.68 -14.44 4.57
N MET A 12 -2.37 -13.21 4.97
CA MET A 12 -2.61 -12.01 4.16
C MET A 12 -1.83 -12.03 2.85
N SER A 13 -0.56 -12.47 2.88
CA SER A 13 0.25 -12.64 1.68
C SER A 13 -0.39 -13.64 0.70
N ASP A 14 -0.88 -14.77 1.20
CA ASP A 14 -1.52 -15.80 0.37
C ASP A 14 -2.86 -15.32 -0.21
N ASP A 15 -3.66 -14.57 0.55
CA ASP A 15 -4.93 -14.01 0.11
C ASP A 15 -4.72 -12.93 -0.97
N LEU A 16 -3.72 -12.06 -0.81
CA LEU A 16 -3.34 -11.07 -1.82
C LEU A 16 -2.84 -11.74 -3.11
N LYS A 17 -2.02 -12.81 -3.01
CA LYS A 17 -1.56 -13.59 -4.17
C LYS A 17 -2.72 -14.22 -4.95
N ARG A 18 -3.79 -14.60 -4.25
CA ARG A 18 -4.99 -15.21 -4.85
C ARG A 18 -6.03 -14.18 -5.31
N LEU A 19 -5.82 -12.90 -5.03
CA LEU A 19 -6.81 -11.84 -5.26
C LEU A 19 -8.15 -12.10 -4.55
N ASP A 20 -8.10 -12.72 -3.37
CA ASP A 20 -9.28 -12.90 -2.54
C ASP A 20 -9.64 -11.60 -1.84
N ILE A 21 -10.50 -10.82 -2.48
CA ILE A 21 -10.91 -9.49 -1.99
C ILE A 21 -11.68 -9.60 -0.67
N THR A 22 -12.53 -10.59 -0.51
CA THR A 22 -13.31 -10.76 0.73
C THR A 22 -12.37 -11.02 1.90
N SER A 23 -11.44 -11.95 1.74
CA SER A 23 -10.43 -12.24 2.75
C SER A 23 -9.50 -11.05 3.00
N THR A 24 -9.16 -10.28 1.95
CA THR A 24 -8.35 -9.06 2.09
C THR A 24 -9.06 -8.01 2.96
N ILE A 25 -10.37 -7.82 2.81
CA ILE A 25 -11.15 -6.90 3.66
C ILE A 25 -11.22 -7.41 5.11
N GLU A 26 -11.39 -8.71 5.32
CA GLU A 26 -11.35 -9.31 6.67
C GLU A 26 -9.97 -9.14 7.31
N ASN A 27 -8.90 -9.35 6.56
CA ASN A 27 -7.55 -9.09 7.01
C ASN A 27 -7.33 -7.61 7.36
N ALA A 28 -7.85 -6.68 6.56
CA ALA A 28 -7.81 -5.24 6.87
C ALA A 28 -8.49 -4.92 8.21
N LYS A 29 -9.63 -5.55 8.51
CA LYS A 29 -10.30 -5.42 9.83
C LYS A 29 -9.42 -5.93 10.96
N SER A 30 -8.82 -7.11 10.79
CA SER A 30 -7.94 -7.71 11.80
C SER A 30 -6.70 -6.85 12.07
N ILE A 31 -6.10 -6.25 11.02
CA ILE A 31 -5.00 -5.30 11.19
C ILE A 31 -5.46 -4.07 11.98
N VAL A 32 -6.60 -3.47 11.60
CA VAL A 32 -7.11 -2.29 12.31
C VAL A 32 -7.30 -2.57 13.79
N GLU A 33 -7.91 -3.70 14.15
CA GLU A 33 -8.07 -4.11 15.55
C GLU A 33 -6.72 -4.26 16.25
N THR A 34 -5.78 -5.00 15.63
CA THR A 34 -4.45 -5.24 16.19
C THR A 34 -3.66 -3.94 16.37
N VAL A 35 -3.69 -3.06 15.37
CA VAL A 35 -2.99 -1.76 15.42
C VAL A 35 -3.62 -0.82 16.45
N CYS A 36 -4.96 -0.78 16.55
CA CYS A 36 -5.63 0.02 17.58
C CYS A 36 -5.25 -0.41 19.00
N ASP A 37 -5.17 -1.72 19.22
CA ASP A 37 -4.80 -2.27 20.55
C ASP A 37 -3.33 -2.05 20.90
N ASN A 38 -2.44 -1.94 19.91
CA ASN A 38 -0.99 -1.84 20.08
C ASN A 38 -0.40 -0.51 19.54
N TYR A 39 -1.21 0.51 19.38
CA TYR A 39 -0.85 1.77 18.72
C TYR A 39 0.49 2.38 19.20
N HIS A 40 0.81 2.26 20.48
CA HIS A 40 2.05 2.83 21.05
C HIS A 40 3.33 2.07 20.65
N ASN A 41 3.21 0.85 20.14
CA ASN A 41 4.35 -0.03 19.84
C ASN A 41 4.65 -0.19 18.34
N ILE A 42 3.85 0.43 17.46
CA ILE A 42 3.96 0.24 15.99
C ILE A 42 5.34 0.64 15.45
N PHE A 43 5.92 1.72 15.99
CA PHE A 43 7.20 2.24 15.51
C PHE A 43 8.41 1.46 16.04
N ASP A 44 8.23 0.55 17.01
CA ASP A 44 9.31 -0.24 17.59
C ASP A 44 9.55 -1.58 16.84
N THR A 45 8.72 -1.93 15.86
CA THR A 45 8.69 -3.26 15.23
C THR A 45 9.41 -3.36 13.88
N ILE A 46 10.31 -2.44 13.55
CA ILE A 46 10.96 -2.37 12.24
C ILE A 46 12.15 -3.33 12.14
N ASP A 47 11.91 -4.64 12.07
CA ASP A 47 12.95 -5.62 11.71
C ASP A 47 12.46 -6.76 10.78
N ILE A 48 11.84 -6.41 9.65
CA ILE A 48 11.32 -7.41 8.68
C ILE A 48 12.17 -7.45 7.40
N ARG A 49 13.51 -7.36 7.50
CA ARG A 49 14.41 -7.20 6.33
C ARG A 49 14.71 -8.48 5.54
N ASN A 50 14.19 -9.67 5.93
CA ASN A 50 14.68 -10.95 5.42
C ASN A 50 13.62 -11.87 4.82
N SER A 51 12.90 -11.52 3.75
CA SER A 51 12.15 -12.54 2.99
C SER A 51 11.88 -12.20 1.53
N ASN A 52 11.71 -13.29 0.73
CA ASN A 52 11.45 -13.27 -0.71
C ASN A 52 10.09 -12.67 -1.13
N ASP A 53 9.23 -12.24 -0.19
CA ASP A 53 7.90 -11.69 -0.44
C ASP A 53 7.84 -10.18 -0.14
N TYR A 54 8.82 -9.42 -0.65
CA TYR A 54 8.93 -7.98 -0.41
C TYR A 54 7.62 -7.21 -0.68
N LEU A 55 6.95 -7.46 -1.80
CA LEU A 55 5.73 -6.73 -2.18
C LEU A 55 4.61 -6.86 -1.13
N PHE A 56 4.41 -8.07 -0.60
CA PHE A 56 3.33 -8.31 0.37
C PHE A 56 3.66 -7.76 1.76
N LYS A 57 4.93 -7.87 2.16
CA LYS A 57 5.39 -7.25 3.42
C LYS A 57 5.28 -5.74 3.38
N HIS A 58 5.71 -5.14 2.27
CA HIS A 58 5.54 -3.71 2.02
C HIS A 58 4.06 -3.29 2.17
N SER A 59 3.13 -3.98 1.53
CA SER A 59 1.70 -3.65 1.64
C SER A 59 1.17 -3.73 3.08
N ILE A 60 1.67 -4.67 3.89
CA ILE A 60 1.30 -4.79 5.31
C ILE A 60 1.87 -3.61 6.11
N MET A 61 3.16 -3.28 5.93
CA MET A 61 3.78 -2.13 6.61
C MET A 61 3.10 -0.81 6.24
N VAL A 62 2.80 -0.62 4.96
CA VAL A 62 2.05 0.56 4.50
C VAL A 62 0.65 0.61 5.14
N ALA A 63 -0.01 -0.54 5.35
CA ALA A 63 -1.29 -0.58 6.05
C ALA A 63 -1.14 -0.21 7.53
N GLU A 64 -0.14 -0.72 8.24
CA GLU A 64 0.14 -0.37 9.63
C GLU A 64 0.38 1.15 9.79
N PHE A 65 1.26 1.72 8.98
CA PHE A 65 1.54 3.17 9.02
C PHE A 65 0.33 4.01 8.65
N SER A 66 -0.43 3.60 7.62
CA SER A 66 -1.65 4.29 7.22
C SER A 66 -2.69 4.32 8.34
N ILE A 67 -2.89 3.20 9.03
CA ILE A 67 -3.81 3.10 10.18
C ILE A 67 -3.32 4.00 11.32
N ALA A 68 -2.02 3.97 11.64
CA ALA A 68 -1.44 4.82 12.69
C ALA A 68 -1.69 6.31 12.42
N ILE A 69 -1.48 6.77 11.18
CA ILE A 69 -1.78 8.14 10.74
C ILE A 69 -3.29 8.39 10.84
N GLY A 70 -4.13 7.46 10.36
CA GLY A 70 -5.58 7.58 10.38
C GLY A 70 -6.14 7.72 11.81
N ILE A 71 -5.61 6.96 12.78
CA ILE A 71 -5.96 7.09 14.19
C ILE A 71 -5.65 8.50 14.70
N LYS A 72 -4.46 9.04 14.39
CA LYS A 72 -4.09 10.42 14.76
C LYS A 72 -4.99 11.48 14.15
N LEU A 73 -5.52 11.22 12.96
CA LEU A 73 -6.48 12.09 12.27
C LEU A 73 -7.93 11.84 12.69
N ASN A 74 -8.17 11.01 13.72
CA ASN A 74 -9.48 10.65 14.25
C ASN A 74 -10.43 10.03 13.21
N LEU A 75 -9.89 9.23 12.27
CA LEU A 75 -10.72 8.44 11.37
C LEU A 75 -11.50 7.39 12.17
N ASN A 76 -12.77 7.19 11.81
CA ASN A 76 -13.57 6.14 12.44
C ASN A 76 -13.17 4.73 11.95
N GLN A 77 -13.63 3.69 12.65
CA GLN A 77 -13.26 2.31 12.35
C GLN A 77 -13.54 1.90 10.90
N ARG A 78 -14.65 2.33 10.31
CA ARG A 78 -14.98 2.04 8.91
C ARG A 78 -14.00 2.70 7.94
N GLU A 79 -13.60 3.93 8.23
CA GLU A 79 -12.60 4.66 7.45
C GLU A 79 -11.23 4.00 7.56
N LEU A 80 -10.84 3.57 8.77
CA LEU A 80 -9.58 2.85 8.98
C LEU A 80 -9.54 1.52 8.21
N VAL A 81 -10.63 0.75 8.19
CA VAL A 81 -10.72 -0.49 7.38
C VAL A 81 -10.60 -0.19 5.88
N ASN A 82 -11.29 0.85 5.38
CA ASN A 82 -11.18 1.25 3.97
C ASN A 82 -9.77 1.71 3.62
N LEU A 83 -9.12 2.45 4.52
CA LEU A 83 -7.75 2.92 4.35
C LEU A 83 -6.75 1.75 4.36
N ALA A 84 -6.88 0.82 5.32
CA ALA A 84 -6.08 -0.40 5.37
C ALA A 84 -6.26 -1.27 4.12
N THR A 85 -7.50 -1.41 3.64
CA THR A 85 -7.79 -2.11 2.37
C THR A 85 -7.11 -1.42 1.19
N SER A 86 -7.10 -0.07 1.16
CA SER A 86 -6.36 0.68 0.13
C SER A 86 -4.87 0.35 0.17
N ALA A 87 -4.28 0.33 1.36
CA ALA A 87 -2.87 0.04 1.55
C ALA A 87 -2.51 -1.40 1.16
N LEU A 88 -3.32 -2.38 1.51
CA LEU A 88 -3.08 -3.78 1.12
C LEU A 88 -3.14 -4.00 -0.39
N LEU A 89 -3.94 -3.22 -1.10
CA LEU A 89 -4.20 -3.40 -2.53
C LEU A 89 -3.52 -2.38 -3.44
N HIS A 90 -2.81 -1.37 -2.89
CA HIS A 90 -2.31 -0.25 -3.70
C HIS A 90 -1.41 -0.68 -4.86
N ASP A 91 -0.60 -1.69 -4.62
CA ASP A 91 0.41 -2.20 -5.54
C ASP A 91 -0.05 -3.42 -6.36
N ILE A 92 -1.31 -3.85 -6.23
CA ILE A 92 -1.80 -5.07 -6.90
C ILE A 92 -1.69 -4.99 -8.41
N GLY A 93 -1.73 -3.80 -8.97
CA GLY A 93 -1.52 -3.56 -10.39
C GLY A 93 -0.14 -3.95 -10.91
N LYS A 94 0.87 -4.08 -10.05
CA LYS A 94 2.20 -4.60 -10.40
C LYS A 94 2.14 -6.05 -10.89
N LEU A 95 1.14 -6.82 -10.48
CA LEU A 95 0.91 -8.17 -11.00
C LEU A 95 0.49 -8.20 -12.48
N CYS A 96 -0.03 -7.09 -13.00
CA CYS A 96 -0.38 -6.96 -14.42
C CYS A 96 0.84 -6.67 -15.31
N ILE A 97 1.98 -6.34 -14.72
CA ILE A 97 3.21 -6.01 -15.44
C ILE A 97 4.00 -7.29 -15.67
N ASN A 98 4.00 -7.79 -16.91
CA ASN A 98 4.76 -8.98 -17.27
C ASN A 98 6.24 -8.63 -17.52
N LYS A 99 7.04 -8.72 -16.44
CA LYS A 99 8.49 -8.41 -16.48
C LYS A 99 9.24 -9.27 -17.50
N GLU A 100 8.94 -10.57 -17.59
CA GLU A 100 9.60 -11.45 -18.56
C GLU A 100 9.36 -11.04 -20.02
N LEU A 101 8.15 -10.54 -20.31
CA LEU A 101 7.83 -10.00 -21.63
C LEU A 101 8.59 -8.70 -21.90
N LEU A 102 8.65 -7.80 -20.91
CA LEU A 102 9.38 -6.54 -21.03
C LEU A 102 10.87 -6.76 -21.26
N ASP A 103 11.49 -7.73 -20.56
CA ASP A 103 12.88 -8.12 -20.75
C ASP A 103 13.14 -8.66 -22.17
N LYS A 104 12.20 -9.46 -22.71
CA LYS A 104 12.31 -10.02 -24.06
C LYS A 104 12.26 -8.95 -25.16
N ILE A 105 11.48 -7.90 -24.98
CA ILE A 105 11.35 -6.80 -25.96
C ILE A 105 12.42 -5.73 -25.79
N LYS A 106 13.33 -5.89 -24.82
CA LYS A 106 14.48 -4.99 -24.58
C LYS A 106 14.10 -3.50 -24.53
N LEU A 107 13.12 -3.19 -23.70
CA LEU A 107 12.75 -1.80 -23.42
C LEU A 107 13.91 -1.03 -22.80
N SER A 108 14.02 0.24 -23.09
CA SER A 108 14.91 1.14 -22.37
C SER A 108 14.46 1.31 -20.91
N ASP A 109 15.38 1.70 -20.02
CA ASP A 109 15.06 1.96 -18.61
C ASP A 109 13.88 2.98 -18.46
N LYS A 110 13.83 3.97 -19.35
CA LYS A 110 12.75 4.96 -19.36
C LYS A 110 11.38 4.35 -19.69
N GLU A 111 11.33 3.41 -20.62
CA GLU A 111 10.11 2.70 -20.98
C GLU A 111 9.69 1.73 -19.89
N LEU A 112 10.64 1.05 -19.23
CA LEU A 112 10.38 0.20 -18.06
C LEU A 112 9.79 1.03 -16.92
N MET A 113 10.39 2.17 -16.60
CA MET A 113 9.86 3.10 -15.59
C MET A 113 8.44 3.59 -15.94
N TYR A 114 8.18 3.83 -17.23
CA TYR A 114 6.84 4.22 -17.66
C TYR A 114 5.82 3.10 -17.41
N GLN A 115 6.16 1.85 -17.72
CA GLN A 115 5.29 0.70 -17.46
C GLN A 115 5.03 0.54 -15.95
N GLU A 116 6.05 0.70 -15.12
CA GLU A 116 5.89 0.65 -13.67
C GLU A 116 4.93 1.74 -13.14
N LYS A 117 4.96 2.95 -13.72
CA LYS A 117 4.03 4.04 -13.37
C LYS A 117 2.57 3.76 -13.73
N LEU A 118 2.27 2.71 -14.49
CA LEU A 118 0.90 2.34 -14.85
C LEU A 118 0.21 1.46 -13.79
N HIS A 119 0.95 0.93 -12.77
CA HIS A 119 0.35 0.01 -11.81
C HIS A 119 -0.86 0.58 -11.04
N PRO A 120 -0.97 1.88 -10.70
CA PRO A 120 -2.17 2.39 -10.04
C PRO A 120 -3.40 2.33 -10.94
N ILE A 121 -3.20 2.54 -12.25
CA ILE A 121 -4.27 2.45 -13.26
C ILE A 121 -4.70 0.98 -13.41
N TYR A 122 -3.74 0.06 -13.46
CA TYR A 122 -4.03 -1.38 -13.51
C TYR A 122 -4.77 -1.85 -12.26
N ALA A 123 -4.31 -1.43 -11.06
CA ALA A 123 -4.99 -1.74 -9.81
C ALA A 123 -6.43 -1.21 -9.80
N TYR A 124 -6.64 0.05 -10.18
CA TYR A 124 -7.97 0.63 -10.30
C TYR A 124 -8.85 -0.14 -11.29
N SER A 125 -8.32 -0.52 -12.45
CA SER A 125 -9.05 -1.29 -13.46
C SER A 125 -9.48 -2.67 -12.95
N LEU A 126 -8.58 -3.40 -12.28
CA LEU A 126 -8.88 -4.69 -11.66
C LEU A 126 -10.01 -4.57 -10.63
N LEU A 127 -9.95 -3.54 -9.78
CA LEU A 127 -10.88 -3.35 -8.68
C LEU A 127 -12.17 -2.61 -9.10
N SER A 128 -12.25 -2.04 -10.32
CA SER A 128 -13.37 -1.23 -10.77
C SER A 128 -14.72 -1.96 -10.70
N LYS A 129 -14.71 -3.26 -10.96
CA LYS A 129 -15.90 -4.13 -11.00
C LYS A 129 -16.14 -4.89 -9.69
N VAL A 130 -15.35 -4.63 -8.65
CA VAL A 130 -15.48 -5.27 -7.34
C VAL A 130 -16.37 -4.40 -6.46
N PRO A 131 -17.63 -4.80 -6.18
CA PRO A 131 -18.59 -3.95 -5.45
C PRO A 131 -18.23 -3.80 -3.97
N GLU A 132 -17.50 -4.75 -3.39
CA GLU A 132 -17.07 -4.74 -1.99
C GLU A 132 -16.03 -3.64 -1.72
N ILE A 133 -15.31 -3.19 -2.74
CA ILE A 133 -14.30 -2.12 -2.63
C ILE A 133 -14.97 -0.76 -2.86
N THR A 134 -14.88 0.11 -1.85
CA THR A 134 -15.50 1.44 -1.92
C THR A 134 -14.87 2.33 -2.99
N ALA A 135 -15.63 3.30 -3.49
CA ALA A 135 -15.11 4.29 -4.44
C ALA A 135 -13.92 5.06 -3.86
N THR A 136 -13.97 5.38 -2.57
CA THR A 136 -12.88 6.05 -1.84
C THR A 136 -11.61 5.21 -1.83
N THR A 137 -11.71 3.91 -1.54
CA THR A 137 -10.60 2.96 -1.58
C THR A 137 -9.98 2.89 -2.97
N LYS A 138 -10.80 2.73 -4.02
CA LYS A 138 -10.34 2.72 -5.41
C LYS A 138 -9.62 4.01 -5.81
N THR A 139 -10.16 5.14 -5.37
CA THR A 139 -9.57 6.46 -5.59
C THR A 139 -8.22 6.59 -4.88
N ALA A 140 -8.11 6.17 -3.62
CA ALA A 140 -6.85 6.19 -2.90
C ALA A 140 -5.78 5.37 -3.61
N ILE A 141 -6.12 4.18 -4.07
CA ILE A 141 -5.23 3.30 -4.86
C ILE A 141 -4.79 3.97 -6.16
N LEU A 142 -5.72 4.62 -6.88
CA LEU A 142 -5.38 5.28 -8.16
C LEU A 142 -4.39 6.43 -7.97
N PHE A 143 -4.49 7.18 -6.89
CA PHE A 143 -3.77 8.43 -6.70
C PHE A 143 -2.65 8.37 -5.66
N HIS A 144 -2.27 7.20 -5.16
CA HIS A 144 -1.26 7.08 -4.09
C HIS A 144 0.15 7.58 -4.46
N HIS A 145 0.43 7.84 -5.74
CA HIS A 145 1.65 8.47 -6.21
C HIS A 145 1.45 9.92 -6.67
N ARG A 146 0.33 10.56 -6.32
CA ARG A 146 0.11 11.98 -6.61
C ARG A 146 0.55 12.84 -5.44
N ASN A 147 1.36 13.85 -5.73
CA ASN A 147 1.80 14.87 -4.78
C ASN A 147 0.79 16.01 -4.67
N GLU A 148 0.82 16.72 -3.56
CA GLU A 148 -0.02 17.90 -3.30
C GLU A 148 0.22 19.04 -4.32
N ASP A 149 1.43 19.17 -4.84
CA ASP A 149 1.79 20.16 -5.87
C ASP A 149 1.27 19.81 -7.26
N GLY A 150 0.56 18.68 -7.39
CA GLY A 150 0.01 18.21 -8.66
C GLY A 150 0.99 17.41 -9.51
N THR A 151 2.21 17.18 -9.07
CA THR A 151 3.16 16.26 -9.71
C THR A 151 2.85 14.81 -9.39
N GLY A 152 3.66 13.86 -9.86
CA GLY A 152 3.41 12.44 -9.68
C GLY A 152 2.47 11.84 -10.71
N PHE A 153 1.99 10.64 -10.48
CA PHE A 153 1.18 9.89 -11.45
C PHE A 153 -0.04 9.20 -10.80
N PRO A 154 -1.11 8.90 -11.58
CA PRO A 154 -1.30 9.17 -13.02
C PRO A 154 -1.43 10.67 -13.33
N GLU A 155 -0.85 11.09 -14.45
CA GLU A 155 -0.90 12.48 -14.90
C GLU A 155 -2.25 12.82 -15.57
N ASN A 156 -2.56 14.13 -15.68
CA ASN A 156 -3.71 14.65 -16.45
C ASN A 156 -5.09 14.15 -15.98
N ILE A 157 -5.20 13.66 -14.76
CA ILE A 157 -6.46 13.28 -14.11
C ILE A 157 -6.68 14.21 -12.92
N LYS A 158 -7.89 14.75 -12.80
CA LYS A 158 -8.25 15.58 -11.65
C LYS A 158 -8.27 14.72 -10.39
N VAL A 159 -7.42 15.10 -9.45
CA VAL A 159 -7.36 14.43 -8.14
C VAL A 159 -8.52 14.90 -7.29
N PRO A 160 -9.35 14.00 -6.74
CA PRO A 160 -10.37 14.38 -5.78
C PRO A 160 -9.72 14.79 -4.46
N ASP A 161 -10.30 15.77 -3.79
CA ASP A 161 -9.83 16.16 -2.47
C ASP A 161 -10.29 15.14 -1.42
N HIS A 162 -9.42 14.17 -1.14
CA HIS A 162 -9.67 13.14 -0.14
C HIS A 162 -8.40 12.73 0.58
N ILE A 163 -8.47 12.61 1.91
CA ILE A 163 -7.30 12.39 2.78
C ILE A 163 -6.63 11.01 2.56
N PHE A 164 -7.36 9.98 2.11
CA PHE A 164 -6.84 8.62 2.05
C PHE A 164 -5.63 8.46 1.11
N TYR A 165 -5.67 9.03 -0.09
CA TYR A 165 -4.53 8.92 -1.00
C TYR A 165 -3.30 9.64 -0.44
N LYS A 166 -3.50 10.72 0.30
CA LYS A 166 -2.42 11.49 0.94
C LYS A 166 -1.76 10.67 2.05
N ILE A 167 -2.58 10.05 2.91
CA ILE A 167 -2.09 9.14 3.96
C ILE A 167 -1.33 7.98 3.32
N LEU A 168 -1.92 7.37 2.30
CA LEU A 168 -1.33 6.22 1.62
C LEU A 168 0.01 6.59 0.96
N HIS A 169 0.10 7.77 0.32
CA HIS A 169 1.31 8.29 -0.28
C HIS A 169 2.45 8.46 0.75
N VAL A 170 2.13 9.06 1.90
CA VAL A 170 3.11 9.25 2.99
C VAL A 170 3.57 7.92 3.56
N ALA A 171 2.65 7.00 3.83
CA ALA A 171 2.95 5.69 4.38
C ALA A 171 3.81 4.83 3.42
N ASP A 172 3.46 4.83 2.13
CA ASP A 172 4.22 4.15 1.07
C ASP A 172 5.64 4.72 0.92
N THR A 173 5.74 6.06 0.87
CA THR A 173 7.03 6.74 0.77
C THR A 173 7.90 6.43 1.98
N TYR A 174 7.34 6.48 3.18
CA TYR A 174 8.07 6.19 4.42
C TYR A 174 8.59 4.75 4.44
N ASP A 175 7.74 3.77 4.14
CA ASP A 175 8.19 2.37 4.09
C ASP A 175 9.28 2.16 3.04
N ASN A 176 9.15 2.74 1.85
CA ASN A 176 10.17 2.65 0.81
C ASN A 176 11.52 3.24 1.26
N LEU A 177 11.52 4.34 2.01
CA LEU A 177 12.75 4.96 2.52
C LEU A 177 13.45 4.09 3.56
N ILE A 178 12.72 3.52 4.52
CA ILE A 178 13.31 2.71 5.60
C ILE A 178 13.62 1.27 5.18
N SER A 179 12.88 0.70 4.23
CA SER A 179 13.00 -0.69 3.78
C SER A 179 14.01 -0.88 2.64
N SER A 180 14.55 0.18 2.05
CA SER A 180 15.55 0.09 0.98
C SER A 180 16.84 -0.55 1.49
N LYS A 181 17.66 -1.15 0.57
CA LYS A 181 18.94 -1.81 0.92
C LYS A 181 19.92 -0.92 1.70
N ASN A 182 19.84 0.40 1.49
CA ASN A 182 20.57 1.43 2.22
C ASN A 182 19.58 2.29 3.02
N GLY A 183 18.58 1.66 3.61
CA GLY A 183 17.44 2.33 4.22
C GLY A 183 17.85 3.43 5.19
N MET A 184 17.08 4.51 5.16
CA MET A 184 17.27 5.63 6.08
C MET A 184 16.95 5.16 7.51
N ASN A 185 17.55 5.81 8.50
CA ASN A 185 17.07 5.68 9.86
C ASN A 185 15.62 6.17 9.92
N PRO A 186 14.73 5.47 10.65
CA PRO A 186 13.31 5.89 10.75
C PRO A 186 13.10 7.34 11.14
N SER A 187 13.96 7.91 12.00
CA SER A 187 13.87 9.32 12.39
C SER A 187 14.23 10.25 11.23
N ASP A 188 15.24 9.92 10.42
CA ASP A 188 15.68 10.73 9.29
C ASP A 188 14.68 10.68 8.12
N ALA A 189 13.90 9.61 8.02
CA ALA A 189 12.85 9.47 7.01
C ALA A 189 11.60 10.33 7.30
N LEU A 190 11.52 10.94 8.49
CA LEU A 190 10.44 11.83 8.91
C LEU A 190 10.76 13.32 8.73
N GLU A 191 12.01 13.67 8.40
CA GLU A 191 12.46 15.02 8.10
C GLU A 191 12.30 15.37 6.59
#